data_ad43984ef4d165d2a236075c36274c0f
#
_entry.id   ad43984ef4d165d2a236075c36274c0f
#
_cell.length_a   1.000
_cell.length_b   1.000
_cell.length_c   1.000
_cell.angle_alpha   90.00
_cell.angle_beta   90.00
_cell.angle_gamma   90.00
#
_symmetry.space_group_name_H-M   'P 1'
#
loop_
_entity.id
_entity.type
_entity.pdbx_description
1 polymer ?
#
loop_
_entity_poly.entity_id
_entity_poly.type
_entity_poly.pdbx_seq_one_letter_code
_entity_poly.pdbx_strand_id
1 'polypeptide(L)'
;MKFRNGLALFMQNPFFKVMSDIIFSLSNSKVKELIKLRESARRRREQNHFVIEGYPDLKCIFEAGRKVEEIFFCWDLIRKAKLENEFEEFEKTGVLFTELSKEAFTKASYRKNSDGFISVAHSWPLLLENSIGEKTQICIVLDEIEKPGNLGAIIRTAEAFGVKSILLSDAVIDCFNPNVIRSSRGLMSGVNIGMGSKEEILDFLQNKKFMLVGTSGGAQNSYWEQEITSKMAFVFGSEKNGLGKFWLDQLNCTVNIPMKGNADSLNLHASVACFLAESNRRELN
;
A
#
# COMPACT_ATOMS: atom_id res chain seq x y z
N MET A 1 -31.11 -5.54 35.79
CA MET A 1 -30.66 -4.33 36.48
C MET A 1 -29.13 -4.39 36.76
N LYS A 2 -28.30 -4.84 35.80
CA LYS A 2 -26.82 -4.96 35.90
C LYS A 2 -26.05 -4.31 34.75
N PHE A 3 -26.73 -3.58 33.83
CA PHE A 3 -26.09 -2.99 32.64
C PHE A 3 -25.77 -1.49 32.78
N ARG A 4 -26.12 -0.83 33.90
CA ARG A 4 -25.87 0.61 34.11
C ARG A 4 -24.55 0.96 34.81
N ASN A 5 -23.89 0.02 35.45
CA ASN A 5 -22.70 0.33 36.24
C ASN A 5 -21.38 0.29 35.44
N GLY A 6 -21.34 -0.29 34.24
CA GLY A 6 -20.17 -0.26 33.38
C GLY A 6 -19.96 1.08 32.66
N LEU A 7 -21.06 1.73 32.28
CA LEU A 7 -21.02 3.03 31.59
C LEU A 7 -20.56 4.18 32.50
N ALA A 8 -20.90 4.12 33.80
CA ALA A 8 -20.58 5.17 34.76
C ALA A 8 -19.10 5.22 35.17
N LEU A 9 -18.38 4.10 35.11
CA LEU A 9 -16.94 4.06 35.41
C LEU A 9 -16.11 4.61 34.23
N PHE A 10 -16.58 4.46 32.99
CA PHE A 10 -15.93 4.98 31.80
C PHE A 10 -16.06 6.50 31.62
N MET A 11 -17.13 7.12 32.18
CA MET A 11 -17.38 8.56 32.08
C MET A 11 -16.51 9.42 33.04
N GLN A 12 -15.67 8.84 33.88
CA GLN A 12 -14.81 9.56 34.82
C GLN A 12 -13.35 9.76 34.33
N ASN A 13 -13.04 9.34 33.12
CA ASN A 13 -11.70 9.55 32.56
C ASN A 13 -11.63 10.96 31.91
N PRO A 14 -10.77 11.90 32.40
CA PRO A 14 -10.71 13.28 31.92
C PRO A 14 -10.24 13.41 30.46
N PHE A 15 -9.83 12.32 29.83
CA PHE A 15 -9.39 12.27 28.43
C PHE A 15 -10.55 12.06 27.43
N PHE A 16 -11.77 11.80 27.87
CA PHE A 16 -12.97 11.63 27.02
C PHE A 16 -13.49 12.95 26.42
N LYS A 17 -12.64 13.80 25.90
CA LYS A 17 -13.03 15.17 25.51
C LYS A 17 -13.51 15.35 24.08
N VAL A 18 -13.54 14.31 23.23
CA VAL A 18 -14.06 14.41 21.85
C VAL A 18 -14.75 13.11 21.41
N MET A 19 -15.72 12.63 22.18
CA MET A 19 -16.65 11.63 21.64
C MET A 19 -17.85 12.37 21.05
N SER A 20 -17.94 12.36 19.72
CA SER A 20 -19.19 12.69 19.04
C SER A 20 -20.26 11.63 19.39
N ASP A 21 -21.55 12.01 19.37
CA ASP A 21 -22.63 11.05 19.54
C ASP A 21 -22.48 9.86 18.56
N ILE A 22 -22.85 8.67 19.03
CA ILE A 22 -22.81 7.45 18.21
C ILE A 22 -23.65 7.65 16.95
N ILE A 23 -23.06 7.38 15.80
CA ILE A 23 -23.78 7.47 14.52
C ILE A 23 -24.52 6.16 14.25
N PHE A 24 -25.85 6.22 14.34
CA PHE A 24 -26.74 5.10 14.00
C PHE A 24 -27.24 5.17 12.55
N SER A 25 -27.37 6.37 12.00
CA SER A 25 -27.98 6.57 10.70
C SER A 25 -27.09 6.13 9.55
N LEU A 26 -27.56 5.18 8.75
CA LEU A 26 -26.92 4.74 7.52
C LEU A 26 -26.85 5.83 6.44
N SER A 27 -27.65 6.88 6.57
CA SER A 27 -27.67 8.03 5.66
C SER A 27 -26.86 9.21 6.17
N ASN A 28 -26.17 9.09 7.31
CA ASN A 28 -25.28 10.10 7.85
C ASN A 28 -24.22 10.51 6.82
N SER A 29 -23.87 11.78 6.77
CA SER A 29 -22.91 12.34 5.81
C SER A 29 -21.52 11.69 5.91
N LYS A 30 -21.02 11.41 7.13
CA LYS A 30 -19.75 10.74 7.36
C LYS A 30 -19.75 9.30 6.84
N VAL A 31 -20.82 8.53 7.09
CA VAL A 31 -20.97 7.16 6.57
C VAL A 31 -20.98 7.15 5.03
N LYS A 32 -21.73 8.08 4.43
CA LYS A 32 -21.74 8.24 2.96
C LYS A 32 -20.36 8.62 2.40
N GLU A 33 -19.63 9.47 3.12
CA GLU A 33 -18.28 9.88 2.69
C GLU A 33 -17.28 8.73 2.76
N LEU A 34 -17.29 7.92 3.82
CA LEU A 34 -16.48 6.69 3.91
C LEU A 34 -16.72 5.76 2.72
N ILE A 35 -18.00 5.56 2.35
CA ILE A 35 -18.36 4.74 1.20
C ILE A 35 -17.82 5.34 -0.11
N LYS A 36 -17.98 6.67 -0.31
CA LYS A 36 -17.47 7.34 -1.51
C LYS A 36 -15.96 7.27 -1.62
N LEU A 37 -15.23 7.50 -0.52
CA LEU A 37 -13.77 7.37 -0.49
C LEU A 37 -13.33 5.93 -0.75
N ARG A 38 -14.07 4.94 -0.26
CA ARG A 38 -13.82 3.53 -0.53
C ARG A 38 -13.99 3.18 -2.01
N GLU A 39 -15.04 3.68 -2.65
CA GLU A 39 -15.48 3.23 -3.99
C GLU A 39 -14.90 4.07 -5.13
N SER A 40 -14.62 5.35 -4.92
CA SER A 40 -14.31 6.30 -5.99
C SER A 40 -12.89 6.86 -5.92
N ALA A 41 -12.05 6.49 -6.90
CA ALA A 41 -10.73 7.07 -7.09
C ALA A 41 -10.80 8.60 -7.33
N ARG A 42 -11.81 9.05 -8.07
CA ARG A 42 -12.07 10.48 -8.27
C ARG A 42 -12.29 11.19 -6.93
N ARG A 43 -13.13 10.63 -6.04
CA ARG A 43 -13.40 11.21 -4.73
C ARG A 43 -12.15 11.28 -3.87
N ARG A 44 -11.31 10.24 -3.85
CA ARG A 44 -10.04 10.24 -3.13
C ARG A 44 -9.12 11.37 -3.60
N ARG A 45 -8.99 11.55 -4.92
CA ARG A 45 -8.18 12.65 -5.51
C ARG A 45 -8.74 14.02 -5.17
N GLU A 46 -10.05 14.23 -5.31
CA GLU A 46 -10.70 15.53 -5.02
C GLU A 46 -10.55 15.95 -3.55
N GLN A 47 -10.59 14.98 -2.63
CA GLN A 47 -10.48 15.24 -1.19
C GLN A 47 -9.06 15.12 -0.66
N ASN A 48 -8.12 14.57 -1.43
CA ASN A 48 -6.79 14.16 -0.95
C ASN A 48 -6.86 13.24 0.27
N HIS A 49 -7.88 12.36 0.32
CA HIS A 49 -8.10 11.41 1.40
C HIS A 49 -8.29 10.01 0.88
N PHE A 50 -7.97 9.03 1.73
CA PHE A 50 -8.25 7.62 1.47
C PHE A 50 -8.68 6.90 2.73
N VAL A 51 -9.26 5.71 2.56
CA VAL A 51 -9.77 4.88 3.65
C VAL A 51 -8.80 3.76 3.96
N ILE A 52 -8.53 3.57 5.24
CA ILE A 52 -7.78 2.46 5.81
C ILE A 52 -8.77 1.63 6.63
N GLU A 53 -8.81 0.32 6.45
CA GLU A 53 -9.66 -0.55 7.24
C GLU A 53 -8.85 -1.62 7.96
N GLY A 54 -8.96 -1.63 9.28
CA GLY A 54 -8.29 -2.56 10.18
C GLY A 54 -7.10 -1.95 10.91
N TYR A 55 -6.97 -2.36 12.17
CA TYR A 55 -5.94 -1.89 13.09
C TYR A 55 -4.50 -2.07 12.54
N PRO A 56 -4.11 -3.25 12.00
CA PRO A 56 -2.73 -3.44 11.55
C PRO A 56 -2.32 -2.49 10.42
N ASP A 57 -3.25 -2.21 9.49
CA ASP A 57 -2.98 -1.33 8.34
C ASP A 57 -2.94 0.14 8.81
N LEU A 58 -3.82 0.52 9.74
CA LEU A 58 -3.82 1.83 10.39
C LEU A 58 -2.52 2.08 11.17
N LYS A 59 -2.09 1.10 11.96
CA LYS A 59 -0.85 1.18 12.75
C LYS A 59 0.36 1.47 11.85
N CYS A 60 0.53 0.70 10.77
CA CYS A 60 1.64 0.92 9.83
C CYS A 60 1.64 2.34 9.23
N ILE A 61 0.47 2.84 8.82
CA ILE A 61 0.32 4.19 8.24
C ILE A 61 0.65 5.26 9.27
N PHE A 62 0.18 5.08 10.51
CA PHE A 62 0.38 6.02 11.60
C PHE A 62 1.85 6.05 12.07
N GLU A 63 2.48 4.90 12.29
CA GLU A 63 3.90 4.78 12.69
C GLU A 63 4.85 5.34 11.63
N ALA A 64 4.46 5.32 10.36
CA ALA A 64 5.19 5.98 9.28
C ALA A 64 5.02 7.53 9.27
N GLY A 65 4.36 8.11 10.28
CA GLY A 65 4.16 9.54 10.42
C GLY A 65 3.16 10.14 9.42
N ARG A 66 2.30 9.30 8.80
CA ARG A 66 1.28 9.80 7.88
C ARG A 66 0.10 10.39 8.65
N LYS A 67 -0.45 11.49 8.14
CA LYS A 67 -1.54 12.20 8.81
C LYS A 67 -2.84 11.40 8.69
N VAL A 68 -3.34 10.93 9.84
CA VAL A 68 -4.68 10.35 10.01
C VAL A 68 -5.62 11.46 10.43
N GLU A 69 -6.71 11.67 9.70
CA GLU A 69 -7.70 12.74 9.95
C GLU A 69 -8.70 12.31 11.01
N GLU A 70 -9.29 11.12 10.84
CA GLU A 70 -10.35 10.62 11.71
C GLU A 70 -10.34 9.09 11.77
N ILE A 71 -10.59 8.55 12.94
CA ILE A 71 -10.78 7.12 13.18
C ILE A 71 -12.25 6.86 13.52
N PHE A 72 -12.90 6.07 12.69
CA PHE A 72 -14.25 5.55 12.91
C PHE A 72 -14.15 4.17 13.51
N PHE A 73 -14.90 3.92 14.56
CA PHE A 73 -14.78 2.66 15.27
C PHE A 73 -16.15 2.07 15.67
N CYS A 74 -16.14 0.75 15.96
CA CYS A 74 -17.30 0.04 16.48
C CYS A 74 -16.87 -0.81 17.69
N TRP A 75 -17.32 -0.44 18.88
CA TRP A 75 -16.94 -1.12 20.13
C TRP A 75 -17.22 -2.62 20.13
N ASP A 76 -18.36 -3.06 19.60
CA ASP A 76 -18.73 -4.45 19.56
C ASP A 76 -17.70 -5.30 18.77
N LEU A 77 -17.16 -4.73 17.69
CA LEU A 77 -16.15 -5.38 16.86
C LEU A 77 -14.77 -5.33 17.51
N ILE A 78 -14.38 -4.19 18.10
CA ILE A 78 -13.10 -4.02 18.82
C ILE A 78 -13.01 -5.02 19.97
N ARG A 79 -14.05 -5.14 20.81
CA ARG A 79 -14.10 -6.12 21.90
C ARG A 79 -14.04 -7.55 21.40
N LYS A 80 -14.76 -7.84 20.31
CA LYS A 80 -14.69 -9.17 19.69
C LYS A 80 -13.29 -9.51 19.18
N ALA A 81 -12.57 -8.51 18.67
CA ALA A 81 -11.20 -8.62 18.18
C ALA A 81 -10.15 -8.58 19.30
N LYS A 82 -10.54 -8.20 20.54
CA LYS A 82 -9.67 -7.97 21.71
C LYS A 82 -8.61 -6.89 21.46
N LEU A 83 -9.04 -5.76 20.93
CA LEU A 83 -8.19 -4.62 20.55
C LEU A 83 -8.47 -3.36 21.40
N GLU A 84 -8.95 -3.53 22.64
CA GLU A 84 -9.27 -2.40 23.53
C GLU A 84 -8.01 -1.62 23.92
N ASN A 85 -6.90 -2.30 24.18
CA ASN A 85 -5.63 -1.65 24.56
C ASN A 85 -5.07 -0.84 23.39
N GLU A 86 -5.16 -1.37 22.18
CA GLU A 86 -4.73 -0.73 20.94
C GLU A 86 -5.57 0.50 20.62
N PHE A 87 -6.87 0.46 20.94
CA PHE A 87 -7.73 1.63 20.86
C PHE A 87 -7.27 2.75 21.80
N GLU A 88 -6.96 2.42 23.07
CA GLU A 88 -6.45 3.39 24.07
C GLU A 88 -5.11 4.02 23.66
N GLU A 89 -4.25 3.29 22.94
CA GLU A 89 -3.00 3.84 22.41
C GLU A 89 -3.27 4.93 21.38
N PHE A 90 -4.22 4.72 20.46
CA PHE A 90 -4.58 5.71 19.46
C PHE A 90 -5.31 6.92 20.08
N GLU A 91 -6.14 6.71 21.09
CA GLU A 91 -6.86 7.80 21.75
C GLU A 91 -5.90 8.86 22.32
N LYS A 92 -4.73 8.44 22.81
CA LYS A 92 -3.68 9.34 23.34
C LYS A 92 -3.03 10.22 22.27
N THR A 93 -3.22 9.92 20.99
CA THR A 93 -2.58 10.65 19.89
C THR A 93 -3.29 11.97 19.54
N GLY A 94 -4.51 12.18 20.03
CA GLY A 94 -5.30 13.37 19.74
C GLY A 94 -5.98 13.36 18.36
N VAL A 95 -5.97 12.23 17.65
CA VAL A 95 -6.74 12.03 16.43
C VAL A 95 -8.24 12.07 16.76
N LEU A 96 -9.06 12.56 15.85
CA LEU A 96 -10.52 12.59 16.01
C LEU A 96 -11.10 11.18 15.96
N PHE A 97 -12.00 10.86 16.92
CA PHE A 97 -12.70 9.57 16.98
C PHE A 97 -14.21 9.75 16.81
N THR A 98 -14.81 8.87 16.03
CA THR A 98 -16.27 8.83 15.84
C THR A 98 -16.78 7.40 15.96
N GLU A 99 -17.67 7.16 16.92
CA GLU A 99 -18.28 5.84 17.10
C GLU A 99 -19.42 5.63 16.07
N LEU A 100 -19.40 4.46 15.44
CA LEU A 100 -20.47 3.99 14.56
C LEU A 100 -21.21 2.82 15.21
N SER A 101 -22.54 2.80 15.07
CA SER A 101 -23.29 1.58 15.36
C SER A 101 -22.78 0.44 14.49
N LYS A 102 -23.03 -0.79 14.92
CA LYS A 102 -22.60 -1.98 14.17
C LYS A 102 -23.16 -1.99 12.74
N GLU A 103 -24.38 -1.54 12.54
CA GLU A 103 -25.05 -1.44 11.24
C GLU A 103 -24.39 -0.37 10.36
N ALA A 104 -24.13 0.82 10.92
CA ALA A 104 -23.47 1.92 10.19
C ALA A 104 -22.03 1.55 9.83
N PHE A 105 -21.29 0.94 10.76
CA PHE A 105 -19.94 0.43 10.53
C PHE A 105 -19.92 -0.64 9.44
N THR A 106 -20.79 -1.65 9.52
CA THR A 106 -20.88 -2.72 8.53
C THR A 106 -21.16 -2.19 7.12
N LYS A 107 -22.00 -1.16 7.00
CA LYS A 107 -22.27 -0.49 5.72
C LYS A 107 -21.04 0.25 5.17
N ALA A 108 -20.30 0.92 6.02
CA ALA A 108 -19.08 1.64 5.65
C ALA A 108 -17.93 0.68 5.34
N SER A 109 -17.83 -0.45 6.06
CA SER A 109 -16.82 -1.48 5.92
C SER A 109 -16.89 -2.17 4.56
N TYR A 110 -15.74 -2.57 4.09
CA TYR A 110 -15.56 -3.39 2.89
C TYR A 110 -15.12 -4.82 3.24
N ARG A 111 -14.60 -5.05 4.46
CA ARG A 111 -14.22 -6.36 4.96
C ARG A 111 -15.43 -7.07 5.60
N LYS A 112 -15.65 -8.34 5.24
CA LYS A 112 -16.69 -9.16 5.90
C LYS A 112 -16.41 -9.39 7.38
N ASN A 113 -15.13 -9.50 7.76
CA ASN A 113 -14.66 -9.69 9.13
C ASN A 113 -13.75 -8.52 9.50
N SER A 114 -14.35 -7.40 9.86
CA SER A 114 -13.60 -6.24 10.34
C SER A 114 -13.30 -6.36 11.83
N ASP A 115 -12.20 -5.76 12.25
CA ASP A 115 -11.74 -5.66 13.64
C ASP A 115 -12.29 -4.44 14.38
N GLY A 116 -13.10 -3.62 13.71
CA GLY A 116 -13.76 -2.48 14.31
C GLY A 116 -13.10 -1.13 14.06
N PHE A 117 -12.08 -1.04 13.18
CA PHE A 117 -11.43 0.21 12.79
C PHE A 117 -11.64 0.51 11.32
N ILE A 118 -12.08 1.74 11.01
CA ILE A 118 -12.03 2.37 9.69
C ILE A 118 -11.46 3.76 9.89
N SER A 119 -10.46 4.16 9.12
CA SER A 119 -9.83 5.46 9.28
C SER A 119 -9.77 6.21 7.95
N VAL A 120 -9.80 7.52 8.03
CA VAL A 120 -9.54 8.43 6.91
C VAL A 120 -8.16 9.05 7.13
N ALA A 121 -7.30 8.95 6.14
CA ALA A 121 -5.97 9.55 6.15
C ALA A 121 -5.76 10.42 4.92
N HIS A 122 -4.82 11.37 5.02
CA HIS A 122 -4.42 12.20 3.89
C HIS A 122 -3.54 11.41 2.92
N SER A 123 -3.83 11.52 1.63
CA SER A 123 -2.90 11.06 0.59
C SER A 123 -1.67 11.98 0.53
N TRP A 124 -0.58 11.47 -0.02
CA TRP A 124 0.66 12.22 -0.19
C TRP A 124 1.12 12.17 -1.65
N PRO A 125 1.91 13.15 -2.09
CA PRO A 125 2.47 13.17 -3.44
C PRO A 125 3.39 11.96 -3.69
N LEU A 126 3.27 11.36 -4.87
CA LEU A 126 4.08 10.22 -5.32
C LEU A 126 5.09 10.71 -6.38
N LEU A 127 6.01 11.58 -5.95
CA LEU A 127 6.94 12.28 -6.83
C LEU A 127 8.17 11.43 -7.14
N LEU A 128 8.64 11.48 -8.38
CA LEU A 128 9.85 10.74 -8.81
C LEU A 128 11.08 11.16 -8.01
N GLU A 129 11.29 12.44 -7.77
CA GLU A 129 12.44 12.97 -7.04
C GLU A 129 12.56 12.44 -5.61
N ASN A 130 11.43 12.05 -5.00
CA ASN A 130 11.38 11.50 -3.64
C ASN A 130 11.46 9.96 -3.59
N SER A 131 11.46 9.31 -4.75
CA SER A 131 11.35 7.84 -4.82
C SER A 131 12.68 7.12 -4.67
N ILE A 132 13.81 7.76 -4.97
CA ILE A 132 15.16 7.19 -4.92
C ILE A 132 16.06 8.04 -4.02
N GLY A 133 16.43 7.50 -2.87
CA GLY A 133 17.41 8.10 -1.97
C GLY A 133 18.86 7.83 -2.42
N GLU A 134 19.82 8.53 -1.79
CA GLU A 134 21.25 8.41 -2.12
C GLU A 134 21.81 7.00 -1.97
N LYS A 135 21.33 6.24 -0.99
CA LYS A 135 21.76 4.87 -0.67
C LYS A 135 20.99 3.79 -1.41
N THR A 136 20.04 4.15 -2.28
CA THR A 136 19.24 3.18 -3.02
C THR A 136 20.10 2.44 -4.02
N GLN A 137 20.22 1.13 -3.87
CA GLN A 137 20.94 0.24 -4.78
C GLN A 137 19.99 -0.46 -5.75
N ILE A 138 18.82 -0.88 -5.26
CA ILE A 138 17.81 -1.59 -6.05
C ILE A 138 16.54 -0.78 -6.08
N CYS A 139 15.96 -0.60 -7.26
CA CYS A 139 14.58 -0.14 -7.42
C CYS A 139 13.79 -1.04 -8.36
N ILE A 140 12.48 -0.99 -8.22
CA ILE A 140 11.52 -1.73 -9.05
C ILE A 140 10.81 -0.72 -9.96
N VAL A 141 10.76 -1.00 -11.26
CA VAL A 141 9.93 -0.27 -12.21
C VAL A 141 8.80 -1.18 -12.66
N LEU A 142 7.58 -0.71 -12.51
CA LEU A 142 6.36 -1.41 -12.92
C LEU A 142 5.72 -0.63 -14.08
N ASP A 143 5.84 -1.17 -15.28
CA ASP A 143 5.30 -0.54 -16.48
C ASP A 143 3.82 -0.91 -16.66
N GLU A 144 2.97 0.10 -16.79
CA GLU A 144 1.52 -0.03 -17.02
C GLU A 144 0.81 -0.97 -16.03
N ILE A 145 1.21 -0.98 -14.76
CA ILE A 145 0.54 -1.81 -13.75
C ILE A 145 -0.93 -1.39 -13.58
N GLU A 146 -1.86 -2.37 -13.66
CA GLU A 146 -3.30 -2.12 -13.60
C GLU A 146 -3.98 -2.67 -12.34
N LYS A 147 -3.47 -3.79 -11.76
CA LYS A 147 -4.17 -4.50 -10.69
C LYS A 147 -3.75 -4.01 -9.30
N PRO A 148 -4.68 -3.39 -8.52
CA PRO A 148 -4.40 -2.92 -7.18
C PRO A 148 -3.86 -4.00 -6.23
N GLY A 149 -4.34 -5.24 -6.37
CA GLY A 149 -3.88 -6.38 -5.58
C GLY A 149 -2.41 -6.73 -5.84
N ASN A 150 -1.96 -6.68 -7.10
CA ASN A 150 -0.56 -6.93 -7.47
C ASN A 150 0.33 -5.81 -6.94
N LEU A 151 -0.04 -4.55 -7.13
CA LEU A 151 0.73 -3.43 -6.59
C LEU A 151 0.91 -3.54 -5.07
N GLY A 152 -0.17 -3.78 -4.32
CA GLY A 152 -0.08 -3.92 -2.87
C GLY A 152 0.76 -5.12 -2.43
N ALA A 153 0.67 -6.26 -3.13
CA ALA A 153 1.49 -7.43 -2.85
C ALA A 153 2.98 -7.16 -3.17
N ILE A 154 3.28 -6.47 -4.28
CA ILE A 154 4.66 -6.05 -4.64
C ILE A 154 5.22 -5.10 -3.59
N ILE A 155 4.49 -4.09 -3.15
CA ILE A 155 4.90 -3.17 -2.08
C ILE A 155 5.26 -3.95 -0.82
N ARG A 156 4.43 -4.89 -0.41
CA ARG A 156 4.68 -5.73 0.76
C ARG A 156 5.94 -6.58 0.61
N THR A 157 6.16 -7.14 -0.56
CA THR A 157 7.34 -7.95 -0.85
C THR A 157 8.61 -7.10 -0.91
N ALA A 158 8.55 -5.92 -1.55
CA ALA A 158 9.66 -4.98 -1.61
C ALA A 158 10.09 -4.55 -0.19
N GLU A 159 9.12 -4.20 0.65
CA GLU A 159 9.39 -3.85 2.05
C GLU A 159 10.05 -4.99 2.83
N ALA A 160 9.55 -6.23 2.68
CA ALA A 160 10.09 -7.42 3.34
C ALA A 160 11.55 -7.71 2.95
N PHE A 161 11.97 -7.38 1.74
CA PHE A 161 13.35 -7.51 1.24
C PHE A 161 14.17 -6.21 1.36
N GLY A 162 13.67 -5.19 2.07
CA GLY A 162 14.39 -3.93 2.27
C GLY A 162 14.45 -3.00 1.06
N VAL A 163 13.78 -3.34 -0.06
CA VAL A 163 13.71 -2.49 -1.24
C VAL A 163 12.66 -1.41 -1.04
N LYS A 164 13.11 -0.17 -0.93
CA LYS A 164 12.24 0.98 -0.57
C LYS A 164 11.80 1.81 -1.78
N SER A 165 12.26 1.53 -2.99
CA SER A 165 12.03 2.36 -4.17
C SER A 165 11.23 1.61 -5.23
N ILE A 166 10.02 2.12 -5.54
CA ILE A 166 9.15 1.59 -6.58
C ILE A 166 8.73 2.74 -7.51
N LEU A 167 8.95 2.57 -8.81
CA LEU A 167 8.57 3.52 -9.85
C LEU A 167 7.43 2.93 -10.68
N LEU A 168 6.39 3.71 -10.89
CA LEU A 168 5.20 3.34 -11.64
C LEU A 168 5.20 4.12 -12.97
N SER A 169 5.48 3.39 -14.05
CA SER A 169 5.61 3.92 -15.41
C SER A 169 4.26 3.85 -16.11
N ASP A 170 3.81 4.97 -16.65
CA ASP A 170 2.52 5.11 -17.35
C ASP A 170 1.33 4.44 -16.62
N ALA A 171 1.41 4.33 -15.31
CA ALA A 171 0.43 3.62 -14.52
C ALA A 171 -0.84 4.47 -14.30
N VAL A 172 -1.98 3.90 -14.63
CA VAL A 172 -3.30 4.51 -14.37
C VAL A 172 -3.89 4.11 -13.03
N ILE A 173 -3.16 3.33 -12.25
CA ILE A 173 -3.60 2.78 -10.98
C ILE A 173 -3.71 3.89 -9.90
N ASP A 174 -4.72 3.77 -9.06
CA ASP A 174 -4.85 4.58 -7.86
C ASP A 174 -4.13 3.88 -6.70
N CYS A 175 -2.97 4.39 -6.32
CA CYS A 175 -2.14 3.85 -5.25
C CYS A 175 -2.84 3.88 -3.88
N PHE A 176 -3.79 4.79 -3.68
CA PHE A 176 -4.61 4.90 -2.46
C PHE A 176 -5.91 4.10 -2.51
N ASN A 177 -6.05 3.21 -3.50
CA ASN A 177 -7.15 2.27 -3.57
C ASN A 177 -7.15 1.35 -2.34
N PRO A 178 -8.31 1.11 -1.68
CA PRO A 178 -8.39 0.22 -0.51
C PRO A 178 -7.80 -1.18 -0.72
N ASN A 179 -7.81 -1.70 -1.95
CA ASN A 179 -7.16 -2.97 -2.25
C ASN A 179 -5.63 -2.89 -2.23
N VAL A 180 -5.03 -1.75 -2.61
CA VAL A 180 -3.58 -1.53 -2.48
C VAL A 180 -3.21 -1.46 -1.01
N ILE A 181 -3.91 -0.63 -0.23
CA ILE A 181 -3.70 -0.48 1.22
C ILE A 181 -3.77 -1.84 1.92
N ARG A 182 -4.83 -2.61 1.66
CA ARG A 182 -5.04 -3.93 2.27
C ARG A 182 -3.99 -4.95 1.84
N SER A 183 -3.68 -5.04 0.54
CA SER A 183 -2.74 -6.04 0.04
C SER A 183 -1.31 -5.74 0.50
N SER A 184 -0.96 -4.46 0.65
CA SER A 184 0.30 -4.02 1.24
C SER A 184 0.31 -4.06 2.78
N ARG A 185 -0.84 -4.28 3.44
CA ARG A 185 -0.99 -4.20 4.90
C ARG A 185 -0.54 -2.85 5.48
N GLY A 186 -0.86 -1.76 4.80
CA GLY A 186 -0.45 -0.41 5.19
C GLY A 186 1.03 -0.08 4.92
N LEU A 187 1.86 -1.07 4.52
CA LEU A 187 3.30 -0.92 4.34
C LEU A 187 3.69 0.04 3.20
N MET A 188 2.73 0.44 2.35
CA MET A 188 2.99 1.45 1.31
C MET A 188 3.49 2.78 1.89
N SER A 189 3.20 3.07 3.15
CA SER A 189 3.68 4.28 3.84
C SER A 189 5.18 4.28 4.12
N GLY A 190 5.80 3.10 4.16
CA GLY A 190 7.24 2.89 4.39
C GLY A 190 8.05 2.69 3.11
N VAL A 191 7.41 2.74 1.93
CA VAL A 191 8.04 2.59 0.62
C VAL A 191 7.94 3.89 -0.16
N ASN A 192 8.98 4.27 -0.85
CA ASN A 192 9.04 5.47 -1.69
C ASN A 192 8.51 5.13 -3.09
N ILE A 193 7.30 5.57 -3.38
CA ILE A 193 6.67 5.35 -4.68
C ILE A 193 6.78 6.63 -5.49
N GLY A 194 7.30 6.54 -6.72
CA GLY A 194 7.31 7.60 -7.71
C GLY A 194 6.45 7.23 -8.92
N MET A 195 5.72 8.20 -9.47
CA MET A 195 4.92 8.01 -10.68
C MET A 195 5.37 8.99 -11.75
N GLY A 196 5.39 8.54 -13.00
CA GLY A 196 5.71 9.36 -14.16
C GLY A 196 5.47 8.62 -15.46
N SER A 197 5.66 9.32 -16.58
CA SER A 197 5.72 8.67 -17.89
C SER A 197 6.97 7.79 -17.99
N LYS A 198 6.97 6.87 -18.93
CA LYS A 198 8.14 6.00 -19.16
C LYS A 198 9.39 6.81 -19.55
N GLU A 199 9.22 7.93 -20.27
CA GLU A 199 10.29 8.84 -20.63
C GLU A 199 10.86 9.53 -19.38
N GLU A 200 10.02 10.08 -18.51
CA GLU A 200 10.43 10.73 -17.27
C GLU A 200 11.17 9.77 -16.34
N ILE A 201 10.67 8.53 -16.21
CA ILE A 201 11.31 7.49 -15.39
C ILE A 201 12.64 7.06 -15.98
N LEU A 202 12.73 6.88 -17.29
CA LEU A 202 13.99 6.53 -17.97
C LEU A 202 15.03 7.62 -17.73
N ASP A 203 14.74 8.87 -18.01
CA ASP A 203 15.64 10.01 -17.80
C ASP A 203 16.08 10.10 -16.32
N PHE A 204 15.15 9.91 -15.40
CA PHE A 204 15.43 9.95 -13.97
C PHE A 204 16.42 8.84 -13.55
N LEU A 205 16.23 7.61 -14.04
CA LEU A 205 17.10 6.47 -13.74
C LEU A 205 18.48 6.62 -14.39
N GLN A 206 18.55 7.09 -15.63
CA GLN A 206 19.81 7.33 -16.33
C GLN A 206 20.64 8.42 -15.63
N ASN A 207 20.01 9.54 -15.24
CA ASN A 207 20.66 10.60 -14.47
C ASN A 207 21.22 10.12 -13.12
N LYS A 208 20.57 9.14 -12.50
CA LYS A 208 21.02 8.50 -11.26
C LYS A 208 21.96 7.32 -11.49
N LYS A 209 22.30 7.00 -12.77
CA LYS A 209 23.23 5.94 -13.19
C LYS A 209 22.78 4.53 -12.77
N PHE A 210 21.50 4.24 -12.89
CA PHE A 210 20.99 2.89 -12.70
C PHE A 210 21.21 2.04 -13.94
N MET A 211 21.64 0.79 -13.75
CA MET A 211 21.61 -0.24 -14.77
C MET A 211 20.16 -0.75 -14.91
N LEU A 212 19.64 -0.73 -16.12
CA LEU A 212 18.25 -1.16 -16.39
C LEU A 212 18.22 -2.62 -16.80
N VAL A 213 17.59 -3.46 -15.99
CA VAL A 213 17.44 -4.90 -16.22
C VAL A 213 15.98 -5.22 -16.44
N GLY A 214 15.63 -5.59 -17.66
CA GLY A 214 14.25 -5.97 -18.00
C GLY A 214 13.98 -7.44 -17.78
N THR A 215 12.72 -7.74 -17.48
CA THR A 215 12.25 -9.11 -17.31
C THR A 215 11.47 -9.57 -18.54
N SER A 216 11.91 -10.66 -19.18
CA SER A 216 11.26 -11.20 -20.37
C SER A 216 11.35 -12.72 -20.41
N GLY A 217 10.22 -13.41 -20.67
CA GLY A 217 10.24 -14.86 -20.83
C GLY A 217 11.10 -15.37 -22.01
N GLY A 218 11.37 -14.51 -23.00
CA GLY A 218 12.22 -14.83 -24.15
C GLY A 218 13.69 -14.50 -23.98
N ALA A 219 14.13 -13.99 -22.83
CA ALA A 219 15.55 -13.69 -22.57
C ALA A 219 16.36 -14.99 -22.49
N GLN A 220 17.64 -14.93 -22.92
CA GLN A 220 18.54 -16.10 -22.91
C GLN A 220 19.15 -16.33 -21.53
N ASN A 221 19.47 -15.26 -20.80
CA ASN A 221 20.13 -15.33 -19.50
C ASN A 221 19.10 -15.46 -18.38
N SER A 222 19.40 -16.28 -17.40
CA SER A 222 18.58 -16.40 -16.19
C SER A 222 18.85 -15.23 -15.23
N TYR A 223 17.82 -14.81 -14.50
CA TYR A 223 17.93 -13.69 -13.54
C TYR A 223 18.95 -13.96 -12.42
N TRP A 224 19.21 -15.21 -12.08
CA TRP A 224 20.22 -15.59 -11.09
C TRP A 224 21.66 -15.60 -11.65
N GLU A 225 21.85 -15.43 -12.96
CA GLU A 225 23.18 -15.27 -13.57
C GLU A 225 23.57 -13.79 -13.70
N GLN A 226 22.59 -12.89 -13.57
CA GLN A 226 22.82 -11.46 -13.67
C GLN A 226 23.62 -10.98 -12.46
N GLU A 227 24.79 -10.41 -12.67
CA GLU A 227 25.55 -9.75 -11.62
C GLU A 227 24.80 -8.55 -11.06
N ILE A 228 24.73 -8.44 -9.73
CA ILE A 228 24.18 -7.27 -9.04
C ILE A 228 25.28 -6.22 -8.94
N THR A 229 25.10 -5.13 -9.65
CA THR A 229 25.98 -3.96 -9.58
C THR A 229 25.46 -2.96 -8.53
N SER A 230 26.21 -1.88 -8.32
CA SER A 230 25.92 -0.90 -7.26
C SER A 230 24.57 -0.21 -7.37
N LYS A 231 23.95 -0.14 -8.57
CA LYS A 231 22.63 0.48 -8.78
C LYS A 231 21.89 -0.24 -9.90
N MET A 232 20.81 -0.91 -9.56
CA MET A 232 20.00 -1.66 -10.53
C MET A 232 18.52 -1.29 -10.45
N ALA A 233 17.91 -1.10 -11.60
CA ALA A 233 16.46 -0.97 -11.76
C ALA A 233 15.92 -2.20 -12.48
N PHE A 234 15.13 -3.00 -11.79
CA PHE A 234 14.41 -4.12 -12.38
C PHE A 234 13.12 -3.64 -13.00
N VAL A 235 13.03 -3.73 -14.35
CA VAL A 235 11.90 -3.26 -15.12
C VAL A 235 10.99 -4.45 -15.45
N PHE A 236 9.75 -4.38 -14.95
CA PHE A 236 8.71 -5.39 -15.17
C PHE A 236 7.62 -4.77 -16.05
N GLY A 237 7.26 -5.47 -17.12
CA GLY A 237 6.19 -5.05 -18.01
C GLY A 237 4.80 -5.37 -17.48
N SER A 238 3.79 -4.91 -18.21
CA SER A 238 2.38 -5.15 -17.89
C SER A 238 2.05 -6.65 -17.90
N GLU A 239 1.03 -7.03 -17.09
CA GLU A 239 0.60 -8.43 -17.02
C GLU A 239 0.07 -8.97 -18.36
N LYS A 240 -0.39 -8.08 -19.21
CA LYS A 240 -1.02 -8.44 -20.49
C LYS A 240 -0.03 -8.54 -21.65
N ASN A 241 0.88 -7.57 -21.74
CA ASN A 241 1.73 -7.40 -22.93
C ASN A 241 3.23 -7.60 -22.64
N GLY A 242 3.61 -7.79 -21.38
CA GLY A 242 5.01 -7.77 -20.98
C GLY A 242 5.65 -6.39 -21.15
N LEU A 243 6.96 -6.36 -21.39
CA LEU A 243 7.69 -5.12 -21.68
C LEU A 243 7.44 -4.67 -23.13
N GLY A 244 7.02 -3.41 -23.27
CA GLY A 244 6.86 -2.76 -24.56
C GLY A 244 8.20 -2.45 -25.25
N LYS A 245 8.13 -2.18 -26.57
CA LYS A 245 9.31 -1.86 -27.38
C LYS A 245 10.15 -0.72 -26.80
N PHE A 246 9.50 0.32 -26.25
CA PHE A 246 10.18 1.44 -25.62
C PHE A 246 11.21 0.95 -24.59
N TRP A 247 10.78 0.14 -23.62
CA TRP A 247 11.68 -0.37 -22.61
C TRP A 247 12.73 -1.31 -23.19
N LEU A 248 12.33 -2.24 -24.06
CA LEU A 248 13.26 -3.21 -24.68
C LEU A 248 14.43 -2.52 -25.41
N ASP A 249 14.20 -1.38 -26.04
CA ASP A 249 15.22 -0.60 -26.75
C ASP A 249 16.16 0.18 -25.79
N GLN A 250 15.78 0.36 -24.51
CA GLN A 250 16.52 1.14 -23.50
C GLN A 250 17.22 0.30 -22.43
N LEU A 251 16.89 -0.99 -22.34
CA LEU A 251 17.47 -1.88 -21.33
C LEU A 251 18.96 -2.16 -21.60
N ASN A 252 19.74 -2.25 -20.51
CA ASN A 252 21.13 -2.73 -20.60
C ASN A 252 21.17 -4.24 -20.86
N CYS A 253 20.23 -5.01 -20.30
CA CYS A 253 20.06 -6.43 -20.57
C CYS A 253 18.63 -6.90 -20.23
N THR A 254 18.29 -8.08 -20.73
CA THR A 254 17.07 -8.79 -20.36
C THR A 254 17.39 -10.13 -19.73
N VAL A 255 16.61 -10.52 -18.74
CA VAL A 255 16.73 -11.79 -18.02
C VAL A 255 15.40 -12.48 -17.87
N ASN A 256 15.41 -13.80 -17.73
CA ASN A 256 14.21 -14.60 -17.52
C ASN A 256 14.21 -15.32 -16.16
N ILE A 257 13.05 -15.80 -15.78
CA ILE A 257 12.87 -16.80 -14.74
C ILE A 257 12.68 -18.13 -15.47
N PRO A 258 13.64 -19.07 -15.43
CA PRO A 258 13.50 -20.35 -16.14
C PRO A 258 12.32 -21.15 -15.61
N MET A 259 11.43 -21.53 -16.51
CA MET A 259 10.20 -22.25 -16.21
C MET A 259 10.30 -23.69 -16.75
N LYS A 260 9.92 -24.65 -15.93
CA LYS A 260 9.97 -26.09 -16.30
C LYS A 260 8.59 -26.68 -16.63
N GLY A 261 7.53 -25.93 -16.35
CA GLY A 261 6.14 -26.35 -16.56
C GLY A 261 5.54 -25.77 -17.83
N ASN A 262 4.22 -25.91 -17.99
CA ASN A 262 3.47 -25.44 -19.14
C ASN A 262 2.94 -24.00 -19.00
N ALA A 263 3.28 -23.30 -17.92
CA ALA A 263 2.88 -21.92 -17.74
C ALA A 263 3.76 -20.98 -18.59
N ASP A 264 3.15 -20.07 -19.33
CA ASP A 264 3.87 -19.11 -20.20
C ASP A 264 4.55 -17.99 -19.39
N SER A 265 4.02 -17.67 -18.21
CA SER A 265 4.53 -16.60 -17.32
C SER A 265 4.10 -16.83 -15.88
N LEU A 266 4.76 -16.16 -14.96
CA LEU A 266 4.33 -16.02 -13.57
C LEU A 266 3.47 -14.75 -13.41
N ASN A 267 2.64 -14.75 -12.37
CA ASN A 267 2.00 -13.51 -11.92
C ASN A 267 3.08 -12.45 -11.63
N LEU A 268 2.81 -11.19 -11.98
CA LEU A 268 3.77 -10.07 -11.83
C LEU A 268 4.37 -10.00 -10.41
N HIS A 269 3.55 -10.10 -9.37
CA HIS A 269 4.04 -10.12 -7.99
C HIS A 269 4.99 -11.31 -7.73
N ALA A 270 4.67 -12.51 -8.25
CA ALA A 270 5.54 -13.68 -8.10
C ALA A 270 6.88 -13.49 -8.80
N SER A 271 6.89 -12.89 -9.99
CA SER A 271 8.12 -12.54 -10.70
C SER A 271 8.97 -11.57 -9.87
N VAL A 272 8.39 -10.48 -9.38
CA VAL A 272 9.09 -9.53 -8.52
C VAL A 272 9.66 -10.22 -7.28
N ALA A 273 8.90 -11.11 -6.64
CA ALA A 273 9.35 -11.83 -5.45
C ALA A 273 10.58 -12.71 -5.74
N CYS A 274 10.64 -13.40 -6.88
CA CYS A 274 11.81 -14.18 -7.28
C CYS A 274 13.07 -13.30 -7.42
N PHE A 275 12.94 -12.15 -8.09
CA PHE A 275 14.06 -11.23 -8.28
C PHE A 275 14.57 -10.66 -6.96
N LEU A 276 13.67 -10.22 -6.08
CA LEU A 276 14.06 -9.65 -4.80
C LEU A 276 14.63 -10.70 -3.84
N ALA A 277 14.13 -11.93 -3.85
CA ALA A 277 14.68 -13.02 -3.06
C ALA A 277 16.12 -13.35 -3.49
N GLU A 278 16.38 -13.39 -4.79
CA GLU A 278 17.73 -13.64 -5.31
C GLU A 278 18.68 -12.47 -5.02
N SER A 279 18.22 -11.24 -5.16
CA SER A 279 19.01 -10.05 -4.82
C SER A 279 19.40 -10.06 -3.34
N ASN A 280 18.46 -10.32 -2.44
CA ASN A 280 18.72 -10.42 -1.00
C ASN A 280 19.68 -11.58 -0.65
N ARG A 281 19.54 -12.74 -1.32
CA ARG A 281 20.47 -13.87 -1.12
C ARG A 281 21.92 -13.50 -1.43
N ARG A 282 22.14 -12.66 -2.45
CA ARG A 282 23.48 -12.24 -2.85
C ARG A 282 24.09 -11.17 -1.94
N GLU A 283 23.26 -10.31 -1.36
CA GLU A 283 23.71 -9.32 -0.37
C GLU A 283 24.15 -9.96 0.95
N LEU A 284 23.61 -11.16 1.27
CA LEU A 284 23.93 -11.91 2.48
C LEU A 284 25.17 -12.81 2.35
N ASN A 285 25.69 -13.02 1.13
CA ASN A 285 26.90 -13.80 0.84
C ASN A 285 28.03 -12.89 0.38
#